data_a728d36575dd3c0715631f32625f5d90
#
_entry.id   a728d36575dd3c0715631f32625f5d90
#
_cell.length_a   1.000
_cell.length_b   1.000
_cell.length_c   1.000
_cell.angle_alpha   90.00
_cell.angle_beta   90.00
_cell.angle_gamma   90.00
#
_symmetry.space_group_name_H-M   'P 1'
#
loop_
_entity.id
_entity.type
_entity.pdbx_description
1 polymer ?
#
loop_
_entity_poly.entity_id
_entity_poly.type
_entity_poly.pdbx_seq_one_letter_code
_entity_poly.pdbx_strand_id
1 'polypeptide(L)'
;KNTVISLVLKQYKEAALKFKKFTIPPLLLSAPATIMVEYAPPLFIAHILNAVTKGEDSSVGALLPWIIGFIAVSWLGELIWRITIYLLNRGDAKVMAYLANKVFARLMEREYSFHTNNFAGSLVAKTNRYVSAFEPIADTIVFQIMGVGVAVIFALAVLVKTYWQIALLFVVVLSIYLVIIIYLTRKRLVMTKERAKLESQQTAQLADSIANAHTVKA
;
A
#
# COMPACT_ATOMS: atom_id res chain seq x y z
N LYS A 1 1.16 24.28 -2.24
CA LYS A 1 0.97 22.85 -2.69
C LYS A 1 0.77 21.91 -1.51
N ASN A 2 1.51 22.06 -0.40
CA ASN A 2 1.38 21.22 0.79
C ASN A 2 -0.03 21.29 1.41
N THR A 3 -0.70 22.45 1.33
CA THR A 3 -2.03 22.68 1.88
C THR A 3 -3.12 21.83 1.18
N VAL A 4 -3.03 21.67 -0.14
CA VAL A 4 -4.02 20.86 -0.91
C VAL A 4 -3.87 19.37 -0.61
N ILE A 5 -2.62 18.86 -0.57
CA ILE A 5 -2.35 17.46 -0.24
C ILE A 5 -2.82 17.12 1.17
N SER A 6 -2.50 17.98 2.16
CA SER A 6 -2.95 17.77 3.54
C SER A 6 -4.47 17.79 3.67
N LEU A 7 -5.16 18.63 2.89
CA LEU A 7 -6.63 18.69 2.87
C LEU A 7 -7.22 17.40 2.28
N VAL A 8 -6.66 16.89 1.19
CA VAL A 8 -7.10 15.61 0.57
C VAL A 8 -6.90 14.45 1.53
N LEU A 9 -5.71 14.34 2.14
CA LEU A 9 -5.41 13.28 3.11
C LEU A 9 -6.33 13.37 4.34
N LYS A 10 -6.66 14.58 4.80
CA LYS A 10 -7.63 14.78 5.87
C LYS A 10 -9.02 14.26 5.48
N GLN A 11 -9.49 14.57 4.27
CA GLN A 11 -10.77 14.09 3.77
C GLN A 11 -10.81 12.55 3.64
N TYR A 12 -9.72 11.94 3.16
CA TYR A 12 -9.61 10.48 3.08
C TYR A 12 -9.62 9.84 4.47
N LYS A 13 -8.88 10.42 5.42
CA LYS A 13 -8.90 9.96 6.82
C LYS A 13 -10.30 10.05 7.43
N GLU A 14 -11.00 11.17 7.24
CA GLU A 14 -12.38 11.35 7.74
C GLU A 14 -13.32 10.32 7.12
N ALA A 15 -13.22 10.08 5.81
CA ALA A 15 -14.02 9.08 5.10
C ALA A 15 -13.71 7.65 5.58
N ALA A 16 -12.43 7.31 5.76
CA ALA A 16 -12.01 6.02 6.30
C ALA A 16 -12.54 5.80 7.73
N LEU A 17 -12.45 6.79 8.60
CA LEU A 17 -12.95 6.72 9.97
C LEU A 17 -14.47 6.57 10.04
N LYS A 18 -15.22 7.07 9.06
CA LYS A 18 -16.67 6.84 8.98
C LYS A 18 -17.00 5.35 8.82
N PHE A 19 -16.15 4.59 8.14
CA PHE A 19 -16.29 3.16 7.93
C PHE A 19 -15.26 2.33 8.73
N LYS A 20 -14.93 2.79 9.94
CA LYS A 20 -13.90 2.20 10.82
C LYS A 20 -14.01 0.69 11.02
N LYS A 21 -15.22 0.11 10.95
CA LYS A 21 -15.44 -1.34 11.05
C LYS A 21 -14.79 -2.14 9.91
N PHE A 22 -14.49 -1.50 8.76
CA PHE A 22 -13.89 -2.13 7.60
C PHE A 22 -12.47 -1.62 7.35
N THR A 23 -12.12 -0.41 7.78
CA THR A 23 -10.82 0.21 7.50
C THR A 23 -9.79 0.02 8.63
N ILE A 24 -10.23 -0.10 9.89
CA ILE A 24 -9.31 -0.32 11.02
C ILE A 24 -8.84 -1.77 11.12
N PRO A 25 -9.71 -2.81 11.01
CA PRO A 25 -9.25 -4.18 11.18
C PRO A 25 -8.15 -4.60 10.19
N PRO A 26 -8.16 -4.23 8.89
CA PRO A 26 -7.04 -4.53 8.00
C PRO A 26 -5.69 -3.98 8.48
N LEU A 27 -5.68 -2.78 9.06
CA LEU A 27 -4.46 -2.19 9.63
C LEU A 27 -3.91 -3.00 10.81
N LEU A 28 -4.80 -3.52 11.66
CA LEU A 28 -4.40 -4.29 12.83
C LEU A 28 -4.08 -5.76 12.49
N LEU A 29 -4.77 -6.35 11.53
CA LEU A 29 -4.61 -7.76 11.15
C LEU A 29 -3.42 -7.98 10.20
N SER A 30 -3.02 -6.98 9.43
CA SER A 30 -1.88 -7.10 8.50
C SER A 30 -0.57 -7.45 9.21
N ALA A 31 -0.32 -6.87 10.38
CA ALA A 31 0.88 -7.11 11.17
C ALA A 31 1.02 -8.57 11.64
N PRO A 32 0.06 -9.15 12.40
CA PRO A 32 0.14 -10.56 12.78
C PRO A 32 0.11 -11.51 11.58
N ALA A 33 -0.66 -11.20 10.53
CA ALA A 33 -0.69 -12.01 9.32
C ALA A 33 0.70 -12.09 8.66
N THR A 34 1.38 -10.95 8.49
CA THR A 34 2.74 -10.91 7.94
C THR A 34 3.73 -11.71 8.81
N ILE A 35 3.68 -11.56 10.14
CA ILE A 35 4.56 -12.31 11.04
C ILE A 35 4.32 -13.82 10.89
N MET A 36 3.07 -14.26 10.85
CA MET A 36 2.71 -15.68 10.81
C MET A 36 3.01 -16.32 9.44
N VAL A 37 2.93 -15.57 8.35
CA VAL A 37 3.18 -16.11 7.00
C VAL A 37 4.66 -16.05 6.63
N GLU A 38 5.33 -14.96 6.94
CA GLU A 38 6.68 -14.70 6.41
C GLU A 38 7.80 -14.97 7.44
N TYR A 39 7.57 -14.68 8.71
CA TYR A 39 8.65 -14.67 9.72
C TYR A 39 8.60 -15.82 10.72
N ALA A 40 7.44 -16.31 11.08
CA ALA A 40 7.33 -17.44 12.01
C ALA A 40 7.75 -18.77 11.36
N PRO A 41 7.38 -19.11 10.11
CA PRO A 41 7.75 -20.38 9.49
C PRO A 41 9.24 -20.66 9.44
N PRO A 42 10.15 -19.72 9.08
CA PRO A 42 11.58 -19.93 9.13
C PRO A 42 12.13 -20.30 10.53
N LEU A 43 11.50 -19.82 11.60
CA LEU A 43 11.92 -20.14 12.97
C LEU A 43 11.62 -21.62 13.31
N PHE A 44 10.49 -22.14 12.86
CA PHE A 44 10.15 -23.57 13.00
C PHE A 44 11.12 -24.43 12.21
N ILE A 45 11.42 -24.04 10.95
CA ILE A 45 12.38 -24.76 10.10
C ILE A 45 13.77 -24.76 10.73
N ALA A 46 14.23 -23.61 11.25
CA ALA A 46 15.52 -23.52 11.91
C ALA A 46 15.61 -24.45 13.15
N HIS A 47 14.52 -24.57 13.91
CA HIS A 47 14.48 -25.49 15.06
C HIS A 47 14.56 -26.95 14.64
N ILE A 48 13.76 -27.36 13.63
CA ILE A 48 13.78 -28.71 13.07
C ILE A 48 15.19 -29.05 12.55
N LEU A 49 15.80 -28.13 11.80
CA LEU A 49 17.13 -28.33 11.22
C LEU A 49 18.21 -28.48 12.31
N ASN A 50 18.15 -27.66 13.35
CA ASN A 50 19.07 -27.74 14.49
C ASN A 50 18.95 -29.07 15.26
N ALA A 51 17.75 -29.58 15.46
CA ALA A 51 17.54 -30.87 16.11
C ALA A 51 18.16 -32.02 15.30
N VAL A 52 17.99 -32.00 13.97
CA VAL A 52 18.57 -33.01 13.08
C VAL A 52 20.10 -32.92 13.01
N THR A 53 20.66 -31.70 12.92
CA THR A 53 22.12 -31.52 12.72
C THR A 53 22.93 -31.72 13.99
N LYS A 54 22.37 -31.44 15.17
CA LYS A 54 23.07 -31.62 16.46
C LYS A 54 22.96 -33.04 17.00
N GLY A 55 22.27 -33.94 16.34
CA GLY A 55 22.07 -35.30 16.82
C GLY A 55 21.19 -35.39 18.06
N GLU A 56 20.41 -34.34 18.36
CA GLU A 56 19.34 -34.39 19.35
C GLU A 56 18.27 -35.39 18.85
N ASP A 57 17.35 -35.78 19.73
CA ASP A 57 16.32 -36.77 19.38
C ASP A 57 15.58 -36.35 18.07
N SER A 58 16.05 -36.90 16.96
CA SER A 58 15.50 -36.67 15.62
C SER A 58 14.37 -37.67 15.28
N SER A 59 13.83 -38.34 16.30
CA SER A 59 12.67 -39.21 16.12
C SER A 59 11.49 -38.41 15.54
N VAL A 60 10.69 -39.08 14.72
CA VAL A 60 9.49 -38.46 14.13
C VAL A 60 8.58 -37.88 15.20
N GLY A 61 8.51 -38.52 16.37
CA GLY A 61 7.72 -38.04 17.51
C GLY A 61 8.19 -36.72 18.09
N ALA A 62 9.51 -36.49 18.13
CA ALA A 62 10.10 -35.23 18.62
C ALA A 62 9.93 -34.06 17.61
N LEU A 63 9.97 -34.35 16.31
CA LEU A 63 9.86 -33.34 15.25
C LEU A 63 8.40 -33.01 14.89
N LEU A 64 7.48 -33.95 15.10
CA LEU A 64 6.07 -33.81 14.72
C LEU A 64 5.39 -32.55 15.28
N PRO A 65 5.56 -32.16 16.57
CA PRO A 65 4.96 -30.92 17.09
C PRO A 65 5.42 -29.66 16.34
N TRP A 66 6.70 -29.62 15.94
CA TRP A 66 7.27 -28.48 15.21
C TRP A 66 6.75 -28.40 13.77
N ILE A 67 6.57 -29.55 13.12
CA ILE A 67 5.98 -29.64 11.78
C ILE A 67 4.51 -29.22 11.81
N ILE A 68 3.75 -29.73 12.79
CA ILE A 68 2.35 -29.31 12.99
C ILE A 68 2.26 -27.81 13.30
N GLY A 69 3.14 -27.30 14.17
CA GLY A 69 3.22 -25.89 14.48
C GLY A 69 3.50 -25.01 13.26
N PHE A 70 4.46 -25.42 12.42
CA PHE A 70 4.76 -24.76 11.14
C PHE A 70 3.52 -24.68 10.24
N ILE A 71 2.85 -25.83 10.02
CA ILE A 71 1.65 -25.90 9.19
C ILE A 71 0.53 -25.03 9.80
N ALA A 72 0.26 -25.17 11.08
CA ALA A 72 -0.81 -24.45 11.75
C ALA A 72 -0.61 -22.92 11.69
N VAL A 73 0.61 -22.44 11.97
CA VAL A 73 0.92 -21.00 11.93
C VAL A 73 0.81 -20.45 10.52
N SER A 74 1.32 -21.17 9.52
CA SER A 74 1.22 -20.75 8.12
C SER A 74 -0.24 -20.67 7.65
N TRP A 75 -1.05 -21.69 7.93
CA TRP A 75 -2.46 -21.71 7.58
C TRP A 75 -3.28 -20.62 8.30
N LEU A 76 -3.04 -20.42 9.59
CA LEU A 76 -3.71 -19.36 10.35
C LEU A 76 -3.33 -17.98 9.82
N GLY A 77 -2.06 -17.77 9.48
CA GLY A 77 -1.59 -16.54 8.88
C GLY A 77 -2.28 -16.24 7.55
N GLU A 78 -2.39 -17.26 6.67
CA GLU A 78 -3.11 -17.13 5.40
C GLU A 78 -4.60 -16.82 5.61
N LEU A 79 -5.25 -17.45 6.57
CA LEU A 79 -6.65 -17.15 6.90
C LEU A 79 -6.82 -15.69 7.35
N ILE A 80 -5.91 -15.18 8.21
CA ILE A 80 -5.92 -13.78 8.65
C ILE A 80 -5.70 -12.87 7.45
N TRP A 81 -4.78 -13.21 6.51
CA TRP A 81 -4.58 -12.44 5.27
C TRP A 81 -5.84 -12.40 4.41
N ARG A 82 -6.54 -13.51 4.23
CA ARG A 82 -7.81 -13.55 3.47
C ARG A 82 -8.88 -12.65 4.09
N ILE A 83 -9.00 -12.66 5.41
CA ILE A 83 -9.91 -11.76 6.15
C ILE A 83 -9.48 -10.30 5.97
N THR A 84 -8.19 -10.02 6.06
CA THR A 84 -7.62 -8.68 5.89
C THR A 84 -7.96 -8.10 4.52
N ILE A 85 -7.68 -8.85 3.44
CA ILE A 85 -7.97 -8.44 2.05
C ILE A 85 -9.48 -8.25 1.84
N TYR A 86 -10.30 -9.17 2.35
CA TYR A 86 -11.75 -9.06 2.24
C TYR A 86 -12.30 -7.78 2.90
N LEU A 87 -11.83 -7.47 4.11
CA LEU A 87 -12.26 -6.27 4.84
C LEU A 87 -11.74 -5.00 4.17
N LEU A 88 -10.49 -5.01 3.67
CA LEU A 88 -9.88 -3.90 2.95
C LEU A 88 -10.71 -3.55 1.70
N ASN A 89 -10.93 -4.52 0.82
CA ASN A 89 -11.70 -4.31 -0.41
C ASN A 89 -13.13 -3.81 -0.13
N ARG A 90 -13.77 -4.33 0.92
CA ARG A 90 -15.08 -3.82 1.35
C ARG A 90 -15.02 -2.41 1.93
N GLY A 91 -13.97 -2.09 2.66
CA GLY A 91 -13.70 -0.76 3.19
C GLY A 91 -13.51 0.24 2.06
N ASP A 92 -12.66 -0.08 1.09
CA ASP A 92 -12.33 0.77 -0.05
C ASP A 92 -13.57 1.06 -0.89
N ALA A 93 -14.36 0.05 -1.22
CA ALA A 93 -15.61 0.23 -1.96
C ALA A 93 -16.58 1.19 -1.26
N LYS A 94 -16.74 1.07 0.08
CA LYS A 94 -17.62 1.94 0.86
C LYS A 94 -17.08 3.37 0.96
N VAL A 95 -15.78 3.53 1.16
CA VAL A 95 -15.13 4.84 1.25
C VAL A 95 -15.18 5.53 -0.11
N MET A 96 -14.85 4.85 -1.19
CA MET A 96 -14.90 5.40 -2.55
C MET A 96 -16.31 5.82 -2.94
N ALA A 97 -17.33 4.99 -2.66
CA ALA A 97 -18.72 5.35 -2.89
C ALA A 97 -19.14 6.60 -2.08
N TYR A 98 -18.72 6.68 -0.82
CA TYR A 98 -18.97 7.86 0.00
C TYR A 98 -18.28 9.11 -0.53
N LEU A 99 -17.01 9.01 -0.96
CA LEU A 99 -16.27 10.12 -1.56
C LEU A 99 -16.92 10.58 -2.86
N ALA A 100 -17.34 9.66 -3.73
CA ALA A 100 -18.04 9.96 -4.96
C ALA A 100 -19.34 10.74 -4.71
N ASN A 101 -20.19 10.25 -3.80
CA ASN A 101 -21.44 10.91 -3.42
C ASN A 101 -21.17 12.29 -2.81
N LYS A 102 -20.15 12.43 -1.98
CA LYS A 102 -19.78 13.72 -1.36
C LYS A 102 -19.31 14.74 -2.40
N VAL A 103 -18.54 14.32 -3.40
CA VAL A 103 -18.11 15.19 -4.50
C VAL A 103 -19.31 15.55 -5.38
N PHE A 104 -20.14 14.57 -5.73
CA PHE A 104 -21.35 14.81 -6.53
C PHE A 104 -22.29 15.83 -5.87
N ALA A 105 -22.60 15.67 -4.59
CA ALA A 105 -23.41 16.62 -3.85
C ALA A 105 -22.83 18.04 -3.91
N ARG A 106 -21.51 18.19 -3.68
CA ARG A 106 -20.84 19.48 -3.76
C ARG A 106 -20.82 20.08 -5.17
N LEU A 107 -20.78 19.26 -6.21
CA LEU A 107 -20.88 19.75 -7.59
C LEU A 107 -22.30 20.26 -7.88
N MET A 108 -23.33 19.59 -7.39
CA MET A 108 -24.71 20.01 -7.56
C MET A 108 -25.07 21.32 -6.82
N GLU A 109 -24.37 21.63 -5.74
CA GLU A 109 -24.49 22.88 -5.00
C GLU A 109 -23.84 24.09 -5.69
N ARG A 110 -23.09 23.87 -6.80
CA ARG A 110 -22.43 24.96 -7.54
C ARG A 110 -23.41 25.68 -8.43
N GLU A 111 -23.15 26.99 -8.58
CA GLU A 111 -23.94 27.86 -9.48
C GLU A 111 -23.91 27.36 -10.93
N TYR A 112 -24.96 27.70 -11.68
CA TYR A 112 -25.07 27.35 -13.10
C TYR A 112 -23.88 27.85 -13.93
N SER A 113 -23.36 29.03 -13.63
CA SER A 113 -22.16 29.62 -14.23
C SER A 113 -20.92 28.71 -14.12
N PHE A 114 -20.78 27.97 -13.00
CA PHE A 114 -19.69 27.00 -12.83
C PHE A 114 -19.80 25.84 -13.84
N HIS A 115 -21.01 25.34 -14.06
CA HIS A 115 -21.25 24.22 -14.98
C HIS A 115 -21.08 24.61 -16.45
N THR A 116 -21.47 25.83 -16.83
CA THR A 116 -21.27 26.34 -18.20
C THR A 116 -19.81 26.63 -18.52
N ASN A 117 -19.04 27.07 -17.52
CA ASN A 117 -17.60 27.38 -17.68
C ASN A 117 -16.66 26.18 -17.52
N ASN A 118 -17.17 25.01 -17.13
CA ASN A 118 -16.38 23.79 -16.95
C ASN A 118 -16.99 22.66 -17.77
N PHE A 119 -16.17 22.07 -18.63
CA PHE A 119 -16.59 20.92 -19.43
C PHE A 119 -16.95 19.74 -18.51
N ALA A 120 -18.19 19.22 -18.64
CA ALA A 120 -18.72 18.16 -17.77
C ALA A 120 -17.82 16.90 -17.73
N GLY A 121 -17.28 16.47 -18.87
CA GLY A 121 -16.33 15.36 -18.94
C GLY A 121 -15.05 15.58 -18.13
N SER A 122 -14.56 16.83 -18.06
CA SER A 122 -13.39 17.17 -17.23
C SER A 122 -13.71 17.07 -15.73
N LEU A 123 -14.90 17.48 -15.31
CA LEU A 123 -15.35 17.36 -13.91
C LEU A 123 -15.50 15.90 -13.51
N VAL A 124 -16.11 15.08 -14.35
CA VAL A 124 -16.22 13.63 -14.15
C VAL A 124 -14.85 12.98 -14.04
N ALA A 125 -13.94 13.28 -14.98
CA ALA A 125 -12.58 12.72 -14.97
C ALA A 125 -11.78 13.13 -13.71
N LYS A 126 -11.92 14.37 -13.23
CA LYS A 126 -11.29 14.84 -11.98
C LYS A 126 -11.88 14.15 -10.76
N THR A 127 -13.20 13.95 -10.73
CA THR A 127 -13.91 13.24 -9.67
C THR A 127 -13.44 11.79 -9.58
N ASN A 128 -13.41 11.09 -10.70
CA ASN A 128 -12.96 9.70 -10.75
C ASN A 128 -11.50 9.57 -10.29
N ARG A 129 -10.60 10.45 -10.74
CA ARG A 129 -9.21 10.46 -10.28
C ARG A 129 -9.08 10.71 -8.77
N TYR A 130 -9.88 11.61 -8.20
CA TYR A 130 -9.90 11.87 -6.77
C TYR A 130 -10.39 10.64 -5.98
N VAL A 131 -11.45 10.00 -6.44
CA VAL A 131 -12.04 8.83 -5.77
C VAL A 131 -11.11 7.62 -5.86
N SER A 132 -10.62 7.29 -7.06
CA SER A 132 -9.76 6.10 -7.27
C SER A 132 -8.36 6.25 -6.68
N ALA A 133 -7.90 7.47 -6.36
CA ALA A 133 -6.62 7.64 -5.67
C ALA A 133 -6.65 7.20 -4.20
N PHE A 134 -7.82 6.92 -3.62
CA PHE A 134 -7.95 6.43 -2.24
C PHE A 134 -7.40 5.01 -2.10
N GLU A 135 -7.82 4.09 -2.97
CA GLU A 135 -7.46 2.66 -2.93
C GLU A 135 -5.93 2.42 -2.89
N PRO A 136 -5.12 2.95 -3.84
CA PRO A 136 -3.67 2.76 -3.78
C PRO A 136 -3.00 3.33 -2.51
N ILE A 137 -3.60 4.35 -1.89
CA ILE A 137 -3.10 4.91 -0.63
C ILE A 137 -3.41 3.97 0.53
N ALA A 138 -4.65 3.42 0.59
CA ALA A 138 -5.04 2.44 1.58
C ALA A 138 -4.19 1.17 1.48
N ASP A 139 -4.01 0.64 0.27
CA ASP A 139 -3.14 -0.50 -0.03
C ASP A 139 -1.70 -0.26 0.42
N THR A 140 -1.14 0.89 0.09
CA THR A 140 0.22 1.26 0.51
C THR A 140 0.36 1.27 2.03
N ILE A 141 -0.64 1.76 2.76
CA ILE A 141 -0.61 1.79 4.22
C ILE A 141 -0.69 0.37 4.79
N VAL A 142 -1.61 -0.46 4.29
CA VAL A 142 -1.84 -1.82 4.83
C VAL A 142 -0.71 -2.78 4.45
N PHE A 143 -0.33 -2.84 3.18
CA PHE A 143 0.65 -3.82 2.71
C PHE A 143 2.10 -3.36 2.87
N GLN A 144 2.41 -2.10 2.58
CA GLN A 144 3.79 -1.64 2.58
C GLN A 144 4.20 -1.05 3.93
N ILE A 145 3.44 -0.09 4.47
CA ILE A 145 3.85 0.58 5.71
C ILE A 145 3.70 -0.37 6.90
N MET A 146 2.55 -1.04 7.05
CA MET A 146 2.33 -1.98 8.14
C MET A 146 3.13 -3.27 7.95
N GLY A 147 3.07 -3.91 6.77
CA GLY A 147 3.78 -5.15 6.49
C GLY A 147 5.29 -4.99 6.63
N VAL A 148 5.90 -4.10 5.85
CA VAL A 148 7.36 -3.87 5.88
C VAL A 148 7.81 -3.28 7.21
N GLY A 149 7.04 -2.37 7.82
CA GLY A 149 7.37 -1.78 9.11
C GLY A 149 7.45 -2.83 10.22
N VAL A 150 6.46 -3.73 10.29
CA VAL A 150 6.45 -4.85 11.24
C VAL A 150 7.59 -5.83 10.96
N ALA A 151 7.87 -6.12 9.68
CA ALA A 151 8.99 -6.95 9.25
C ALA A 151 10.32 -6.45 9.81
N VAL A 152 10.61 -5.17 9.62
CA VAL A 152 11.85 -4.54 10.10
C VAL A 152 11.95 -4.59 11.63
N ILE A 153 10.85 -4.27 12.33
CA ILE A 153 10.81 -4.32 13.80
C ILE A 153 11.04 -5.75 14.30
N PHE A 154 10.38 -6.74 13.70
CA PHE A 154 10.52 -8.14 14.06
C PHE A 154 11.95 -8.65 13.82
N ALA A 155 12.50 -8.38 12.63
CA ALA A 155 13.87 -8.76 12.30
C ALA A 155 14.89 -8.15 13.28
N LEU A 156 14.73 -6.87 13.61
CA LEU A 156 15.58 -6.20 14.60
C LEU A 156 15.44 -6.84 15.99
N ALA A 157 14.22 -7.16 16.43
CA ALA A 157 13.99 -7.78 17.73
C ALA A 157 14.68 -9.16 17.85
N VAL A 158 14.64 -9.95 16.78
CA VAL A 158 15.33 -11.25 16.71
C VAL A 158 16.84 -11.07 16.68
N LEU A 159 17.36 -10.17 15.83
CA LEU A 159 18.81 -9.94 15.69
C LEU A 159 19.45 -9.38 16.95
N VAL A 160 18.79 -8.44 17.63
CA VAL A 160 19.32 -7.86 18.89
C VAL A 160 19.49 -8.92 19.97
N LYS A 161 18.54 -9.89 20.05
CA LYS A 161 18.64 -10.98 21.04
C LYS A 161 19.74 -11.99 20.72
N THR A 162 20.01 -12.23 19.43
CA THR A 162 20.90 -13.31 19.00
C THR A 162 22.31 -12.80 18.73
N TYR A 163 22.44 -11.68 17.99
CA TYR A 163 23.72 -11.09 17.58
C TYR A 163 23.59 -9.57 17.45
N TRP A 164 23.76 -8.84 18.53
CA TRP A 164 23.60 -7.38 18.55
C TRP A 164 24.50 -6.62 17.57
N GLN A 165 25.71 -7.17 17.26
CA GLN A 165 26.62 -6.58 16.27
C GLN A 165 26.02 -6.62 14.86
N ILE A 166 25.32 -7.73 14.52
CA ILE A 166 24.63 -7.88 13.24
C ILE A 166 23.41 -6.95 13.18
N ALA A 167 22.70 -6.78 14.29
CA ALA A 167 21.60 -5.82 14.38
C ALA A 167 22.08 -4.38 14.13
N LEU A 168 23.21 -4.00 14.69
CA LEU A 168 23.80 -2.67 14.48
C LEU A 168 24.21 -2.47 13.00
N LEU A 169 24.86 -3.46 12.40
CA LEU A 169 25.21 -3.44 10.97
C LEU A 169 23.96 -3.29 10.10
N PHE A 170 22.89 -4.04 10.41
CA PHE A 170 21.63 -3.97 9.70
C PHE A 170 21.01 -2.56 9.76
N VAL A 171 20.99 -1.92 10.93
CA VAL A 171 20.48 -0.54 11.10
C VAL A 171 21.31 0.46 10.28
N VAL A 172 22.65 0.32 10.28
CA VAL A 172 23.53 1.20 9.47
C VAL A 172 23.24 1.04 7.98
N VAL A 173 23.18 -0.20 7.48
CA VAL A 173 22.90 -0.48 6.06
C VAL A 173 21.51 0.03 5.68
N LEU A 174 20.50 -0.21 6.52
CA LEU A 174 19.14 0.28 6.30
C LEU A 174 19.08 1.81 6.26
N SER A 175 19.82 2.48 7.14
CA SER A 175 19.87 3.94 7.18
C SER A 175 20.51 4.52 5.91
N ILE A 176 21.63 3.95 5.46
CA ILE A 176 22.27 4.33 4.19
C ILE A 176 21.31 4.12 3.02
N TYR A 177 20.66 2.95 2.97
CA TYR A 177 19.66 2.63 1.94
C TYR A 177 18.53 3.66 1.90
N LEU A 178 17.95 4.03 3.05
CA LEU A 178 16.89 5.02 3.13
C LEU A 178 17.33 6.39 2.63
N VAL A 179 18.55 6.83 2.97
CA VAL A 179 19.10 8.11 2.48
C VAL A 179 19.21 8.10 0.96
N ILE A 180 19.77 7.01 0.40
CA ILE A 180 19.93 6.86 -1.07
C ILE A 180 18.57 6.86 -1.75
N ILE A 181 17.60 6.09 -1.25
CA ILE A 181 16.24 6.00 -1.83
C ILE A 181 15.53 7.36 -1.78
N ILE A 182 15.62 8.08 -0.66
CA ILE A 182 15.02 9.41 -0.54
C ILE A 182 15.63 10.37 -1.54
N TYR A 183 16.95 10.34 -1.70
CA TYR A 183 17.66 11.19 -2.67
C TYR A 183 17.23 10.87 -4.12
N LEU A 184 17.25 9.59 -4.50
CA LEU A 184 16.84 9.15 -5.84
C LEU A 184 15.37 9.45 -6.13
N THR A 185 14.49 9.25 -5.15
CA THR A 185 13.05 9.55 -5.27
C THR A 185 12.82 11.04 -5.50
N ARG A 186 13.52 11.90 -4.78
CA ARG A 186 13.44 13.36 -5.00
C ARG A 186 13.87 13.75 -6.42
N LYS A 187 14.96 13.17 -6.93
CA LYS A 187 15.42 13.38 -8.29
C LYS A 187 14.40 12.88 -9.33
N ARG A 188 13.87 11.68 -9.12
CA ARG A 188 12.82 11.08 -9.98
C ARG A 188 11.55 11.92 -10.03
N LEU A 189 11.14 12.54 -8.93
CA LEU A 189 9.94 13.39 -8.89
C LEU A 189 10.04 14.59 -9.84
N VAL A 190 11.22 15.18 -10.02
CA VAL A 190 11.44 16.27 -10.97
C VAL A 190 11.24 15.76 -12.40
N MET A 191 11.88 14.63 -12.75
CA MET A 191 11.76 14.01 -14.08
C MET A 191 10.32 13.57 -14.39
N THR A 192 9.61 13.03 -13.39
CA THR A 192 8.21 12.63 -13.57
C THR A 192 7.29 13.83 -13.87
N LYS A 193 7.57 15.00 -13.29
CA LYS A 193 6.81 16.24 -13.61
C LYS A 193 7.06 16.72 -15.03
N GLU A 194 8.31 16.67 -15.49
CA GLU A 194 8.66 17.02 -16.88
C GLU A 194 8.02 16.05 -17.87
N ARG A 195 8.09 14.75 -17.58
CA ARG A 195 7.43 13.71 -18.37
C ARG A 195 5.92 13.96 -18.47
N ALA A 196 5.24 14.21 -17.35
CA ALA A 196 3.79 14.49 -17.34
C ALA A 196 3.44 15.75 -18.17
N LYS A 197 4.31 16.77 -18.18
CA LYS A 197 4.15 17.95 -19.02
C LYS A 197 4.26 17.60 -20.51
N LEU A 198 5.27 16.81 -20.88
CA LEU A 198 5.47 16.37 -22.27
C LEU A 198 4.34 15.47 -22.76
N GLU A 199 3.88 14.52 -21.93
CA GLU A 199 2.73 13.66 -22.22
C GLU A 199 1.44 14.50 -22.44
N SER A 200 1.25 15.55 -21.64
CA SER A 200 0.12 16.47 -21.82
C SER A 200 0.21 17.25 -23.13
N GLN A 201 1.40 17.72 -23.52
CA GLN A 201 1.63 18.40 -24.80
C GLN A 201 1.42 17.44 -25.98
N GLN A 202 1.94 16.23 -25.91
CA GLN A 202 1.74 15.19 -26.92
C GLN A 202 0.26 14.85 -27.11
N THR A 203 -0.48 14.71 -26.02
CA THR A 203 -1.92 14.46 -26.07
C THR A 203 -2.68 15.63 -26.71
N ALA A 204 -2.29 16.87 -26.42
CA ALA A 204 -2.88 18.05 -27.05
C ALA A 204 -2.60 18.09 -28.56
N GLN A 205 -1.36 17.81 -28.99
CA GLN A 205 -0.99 17.76 -30.41
C GLN A 205 -1.74 16.64 -31.17
N LEU A 206 -1.87 15.45 -30.54
CA LEU A 206 -2.65 14.35 -31.10
C LEU A 206 -4.13 14.74 -31.28
N ALA A 207 -4.72 15.35 -30.25
CA ALA A 207 -6.09 15.80 -30.31
C ALA A 207 -6.30 16.85 -31.41
N ASP A 208 -5.37 17.78 -31.58
CA ASP A 208 -5.39 18.80 -32.61
C ASP A 208 -5.23 18.21 -34.01
N SER A 209 -4.31 17.25 -34.17
CA SER A 209 -4.11 16.51 -35.43
C SER A 209 -5.35 15.70 -35.86
N ILE A 210 -6.02 15.06 -34.88
CA ILE A 210 -7.25 14.31 -35.13
C ILE A 210 -8.42 15.25 -35.48
N ALA A 211 -8.55 16.38 -34.76
CA ALA A 211 -9.57 17.37 -35.03
C ALA A 211 -9.43 17.99 -36.44
N ASN A 212 -8.18 18.14 -36.89
CA ASN A 212 -7.85 18.70 -38.21
C ASN A 212 -7.45 17.63 -39.25
N ALA A 213 -7.94 16.39 -39.06
CA ALA A 213 -7.56 15.26 -39.92
C ALA A 213 -7.84 15.49 -41.44
N HIS A 214 -8.82 16.29 -41.78
CA HIS A 214 -9.09 16.69 -43.17
C HIS A 214 -7.94 17.51 -43.75
N THR A 215 -7.38 18.44 -43.01
CA THR A 215 -6.25 19.28 -43.44
C THR A 215 -4.94 18.50 -43.51
N VAL A 216 -4.79 17.49 -42.66
CA VAL A 216 -3.60 16.62 -42.64
C VAL A 216 -3.60 15.60 -43.77
N LYS A 217 -4.77 15.28 -44.34
CA LYS A 217 -4.93 14.34 -45.48
C LYS A 217 -4.95 15.02 -46.85
N ALA A 218 -5.07 16.33 -46.90
CA ALA A 218 -4.99 17.13 -48.12
C ALA A 218 -3.52 17.45 -48.44
#